data_bda5620ce64c8207266043cac52f77ae
#
_entry.id   bda5620ce64c8207266043cac52f77ae
#
_cell.length_a   1.000
_cell.length_b   1.000
_cell.length_c   1.000
_cell.angle_alpha   90.00
_cell.angle_beta   90.00
_cell.angle_gamma   90.00
#
_symmetry.space_group_name_H-M   'P 1'
#
loop_
_entity.id
_entity.type
_entity.pdbx_description
1 polymer ?
#
loop_
_entity_poly.entity_id
_entity_poly.type
_entity_poly.pdbx_seq_one_letter_code
_entity_poly.pdbx_strand_id
1 'polypeptide(L)'
;LEIAQILQKETVVVTDNDGNIEAVKKKYKDYEGSPYIKICVDENVDTGDLKLSDKDFNYNTLEPKILKENGRKALNDIFETTYQTDDEMHKYMHSHKTDCAIDIFESSIKIKYPEYIMRAIKNE
;
A
#
# COMPACT_ATOMS: atom_id res chain seq x y z
N LEU A 1 17.62 -8.59 -1.54
CA LEU A 1 17.35 -9.51 -0.42
C LEU A 1 18.46 -10.54 -0.17
N GLU A 2 19.11 -11.03 -1.24
CA GLU A 2 20.24 -11.96 -1.07
C GLU A 2 21.38 -11.34 -0.27
N ILE A 3 21.70 -10.08 -0.53
CA ILE A 3 22.74 -9.35 0.20
C ILE A 3 22.35 -9.20 1.68
N ALA A 4 21.10 -8.87 1.97
CA ALA A 4 20.60 -8.74 3.34
C ALA A 4 20.72 -10.08 4.09
N GLN A 5 20.41 -11.18 3.43
CA GLN A 5 20.51 -12.53 3.99
C GLN A 5 21.96 -12.92 4.27
N ILE A 6 22.88 -12.66 3.34
CA ILE A 6 24.30 -12.91 3.49
C ILE A 6 24.90 -12.10 4.64
N LEU A 7 24.51 -10.84 4.76
CA LEU A 7 24.99 -9.93 5.82
C LEU A 7 24.26 -10.13 7.15
N GLN A 8 23.30 -11.04 7.24
CA GLN A 8 22.49 -11.30 8.43
C GLN A 8 21.79 -10.02 8.93
N LYS A 9 21.26 -9.22 8.00
CA LYS A 9 20.50 -8.00 8.31
C LYS A 9 19.01 -8.29 8.38
N GLU A 10 18.39 -7.90 9.48
CA GLU A 10 16.93 -7.95 9.59
C GLU A 10 16.30 -7.04 8.55
N THR A 11 15.43 -7.62 7.73
CA THR A 11 14.78 -6.91 6.65
C THR A 11 13.30 -7.27 6.63
N VAL A 12 12.44 -6.25 6.57
CA VAL A 12 11.00 -6.42 6.39
C VAL A 12 10.65 -5.96 4.99
N VAL A 13 10.09 -6.86 4.19
CA VAL A 13 9.59 -6.53 2.86
C VAL A 13 8.08 -6.32 2.94
N VAL A 14 7.62 -5.17 2.48
CA VAL A 14 6.19 -4.84 2.41
C VAL A 14 5.82 -4.76 0.94
N THR A 15 4.81 -5.51 0.54
CA THR A 15 4.40 -5.55 -0.87
C THR A 15 2.89 -5.67 -1.03
N ASP A 16 2.37 -5.00 -2.05
CA ASP A 16 0.99 -5.18 -2.51
C ASP A 16 0.83 -6.56 -3.13
N ASN A 17 -0.42 -7.01 -3.27
CA ASN A 17 -0.69 -8.29 -3.94
C ASN A 17 -0.97 -8.14 -5.45
N ASP A 18 -1.21 -6.93 -5.94
CA ASP A 18 -1.53 -6.62 -7.35
C ASP A 18 -2.67 -7.49 -7.93
N GLY A 19 -3.55 -7.98 -7.06
CA GLY A 19 -4.63 -8.88 -7.44
C GLY A 19 -4.23 -10.34 -7.62
N ASN A 20 -2.97 -10.71 -7.35
CA ASN A 20 -2.48 -12.07 -7.51
C ASN A 20 -1.48 -12.45 -6.39
N ILE A 21 -2.03 -12.87 -5.25
CA ILE A 21 -1.23 -13.29 -4.08
C ILE A 21 -0.28 -14.43 -4.41
N GLU A 22 -0.72 -15.40 -5.22
CA GLU A 22 0.10 -16.57 -5.54
C GLU A 22 1.38 -16.20 -6.28
N ALA A 23 1.30 -15.24 -7.20
CA ALA A 23 2.48 -14.74 -7.91
C ALA A 23 3.46 -14.07 -6.95
N VAL A 24 2.96 -13.30 -5.99
CA VAL A 24 3.78 -12.62 -4.98
C VAL A 24 4.45 -13.65 -4.06
N LYS A 25 3.71 -14.63 -3.57
CA LYS A 25 4.24 -15.70 -2.72
C LYS A 25 5.33 -16.49 -3.45
N LYS A 26 5.12 -16.80 -4.73
CA LYS A 26 6.11 -17.47 -5.55
C LYS A 26 7.39 -16.66 -5.70
N LYS A 27 7.26 -15.34 -5.90
CA LYS A 27 8.40 -14.43 -6.04
C LYS A 27 9.31 -14.45 -4.81
N TYR A 28 8.74 -14.55 -3.61
CA TYR A 28 9.48 -14.50 -2.36
C TYR A 28 9.67 -15.86 -1.67
N LYS A 29 9.37 -16.95 -2.37
CA LYS A 29 9.43 -18.31 -1.82
C LYS A 29 10.79 -18.65 -1.23
N ASP A 30 11.88 -18.22 -1.87
CA ASP A 30 13.24 -18.56 -1.44
C ASP A 30 13.61 -17.89 -0.09
N TYR A 31 12.82 -16.94 0.36
CA TYR A 31 13.05 -16.24 1.62
C TYR A 31 12.11 -16.69 2.74
N GLU A 32 11.22 -17.64 2.47
CA GLU A 32 10.35 -18.22 3.49
C GLU A 32 11.19 -18.94 4.54
N GLY A 33 10.89 -18.67 5.81
CA GLY A 33 11.61 -19.27 6.92
C GLY A 33 12.98 -18.67 7.20
N SER A 34 13.42 -17.65 6.46
CA SER A 34 14.65 -16.94 6.77
C SER A 34 14.53 -16.22 8.12
N PRO A 35 15.53 -16.38 9.04
CA PRO A 35 15.50 -15.66 10.31
C PRO A 35 15.74 -14.16 10.18
N TYR A 36 16.19 -13.70 9.01
CA TYR A 36 16.54 -12.29 8.78
C TYR A 36 15.57 -11.55 7.88
N ILE A 37 14.69 -12.26 7.19
CA ILE A 37 13.79 -11.64 6.20
C ILE A 37 12.35 -11.98 6.55
N LYS A 38 11.55 -10.94 6.75
CA LYS A 38 10.10 -11.03 6.96
C LYS A 38 9.41 -10.43 5.75
N ILE A 39 8.50 -11.19 5.15
CA ILE A 39 7.70 -10.73 4.02
C ILE A 39 6.29 -10.42 4.51
N CYS A 40 5.89 -9.16 4.40
CA CYS A 40 4.53 -8.70 4.70
C CYS A 40 3.82 -8.42 3.39
N VAL A 41 3.00 -9.36 2.95
CA VAL A 41 2.15 -9.19 1.78
C VAL A 41 0.72 -8.89 2.21
N ASP A 42 0.03 -8.07 1.43
CA ASP A 42 -1.39 -7.86 1.62
C ASP A 42 -2.14 -9.12 1.21
N GLU A 43 -2.77 -9.78 2.16
CA GLU A 43 -3.50 -11.03 1.95
C GLU A 43 -4.93 -10.83 1.45
N ASN A 44 -5.42 -9.59 1.45
CA ASN A 44 -6.77 -9.27 1.03
C ASN A 44 -6.79 -8.88 -0.44
N VAL A 45 -7.25 -9.80 -1.30
CA VAL A 45 -7.55 -9.48 -2.70
C VAL A 45 -8.94 -8.85 -2.73
N ASP A 46 -9.00 -7.61 -3.21
CA ASP A 46 -10.23 -6.83 -3.24
C ASP A 46 -10.62 -6.54 -4.70
N THR A 47 -11.93 -6.53 -4.95
CA THR A 47 -12.51 -6.14 -6.23
C THR A 47 -13.34 -4.89 -5.99
N GLY A 48 -12.72 -3.74 -6.13
CA GLY A 48 -13.42 -2.46 -5.99
C GLY A 48 -14.04 -2.00 -7.31
N ASP A 49 -14.86 -1.00 -7.20
CA ASP A 49 -15.52 -0.35 -8.34
C ASP A 49 -14.89 0.98 -8.72
N LEU A 50 -13.71 1.27 -8.21
CA LEU A 50 -12.96 2.45 -8.60
C LEU A 50 -12.59 2.38 -10.08
N LYS A 51 -12.68 3.51 -10.75
CA LYS A 51 -12.30 3.65 -12.15
C LYS A 51 -11.14 4.60 -12.32
N LEU A 52 -10.24 4.24 -13.18
CA LEU A 52 -9.14 5.08 -13.61
C LEU A 52 -9.16 5.17 -15.13
N SER A 53 -9.48 6.34 -15.66
CA SER A 53 -9.60 6.56 -17.11
C SER A 53 -10.58 5.57 -17.78
N ASP A 54 -11.78 5.45 -17.20
CA ASP A 54 -12.87 4.56 -17.65
C ASP A 54 -12.58 3.05 -17.56
N LYS A 55 -11.48 2.66 -16.91
CA LYS A 55 -11.20 1.26 -16.61
C LYS A 55 -11.54 0.95 -15.16
N ASP A 56 -12.09 -0.22 -14.95
CA ASP A 56 -12.31 -0.70 -13.59
C ASP A 56 -10.98 -0.88 -12.87
N PHE A 57 -10.91 -0.39 -11.64
CA PHE A 57 -9.74 -0.50 -10.81
C PHE A 57 -10.10 -1.20 -9.50
N ASN A 58 -9.16 -1.88 -8.90
CA ASN A 58 -9.38 -2.61 -7.67
C ASN A 58 -8.51 -2.07 -6.51
N TYR A 59 -8.85 -2.48 -5.29
CA TYR A 59 -8.16 -2.06 -4.08
C TYR A 59 -6.96 -2.95 -3.73
N ASN A 60 -6.18 -3.38 -4.74
CA ASN A 60 -5.06 -4.30 -4.53
C ASN A 60 -3.69 -3.64 -4.45
N THR A 61 -3.62 -2.33 -4.65
CA THR A 61 -2.42 -1.53 -4.45
C THR A 61 -2.61 -0.55 -3.30
N LEU A 62 -1.53 0.12 -2.89
CA LEU A 62 -1.52 0.93 -1.68
C LEU A 62 -2.47 2.13 -1.75
N GLU A 63 -2.45 2.89 -2.85
CA GLU A 63 -3.22 4.11 -2.98
C GLU A 63 -4.74 3.86 -2.86
N PRO A 64 -5.34 2.92 -3.60
CA PRO A 64 -6.75 2.60 -3.44
C PRO A 64 -7.11 2.13 -2.03
N LYS A 65 -6.23 1.37 -1.39
CA LYS A 65 -6.48 0.89 -0.02
C LYS A 65 -6.47 2.02 1.00
N ILE A 66 -5.56 2.97 0.88
CA ILE A 66 -5.55 4.17 1.72
C ILE A 66 -6.85 4.96 1.53
N LEU A 67 -7.29 5.12 0.29
CA LEU A 67 -8.54 5.81 -0.02
C LEU A 67 -9.75 5.09 0.60
N LYS A 68 -9.82 3.77 0.48
CA LYS A 68 -10.89 2.96 1.05
C LYS A 68 -10.95 3.05 2.57
N GLU A 69 -9.80 2.97 3.24
CA GLU A 69 -9.73 2.98 4.70
C GLU A 69 -10.05 4.34 5.32
N ASN A 70 -9.71 5.43 4.64
CA ASN A 70 -9.81 6.78 5.20
C ASN A 70 -10.93 7.63 4.61
N GLY A 71 -11.32 7.38 3.38
CA GLY A 71 -12.31 8.16 2.65
C GLY A 71 -11.73 9.41 1.98
N ARG A 72 -12.40 9.85 0.94
CA ARG A 72 -11.99 11.00 0.12
C ARG A 72 -11.88 12.29 0.92
N LYS A 73 -12.82 12.53 1.84
CA LYS A 73 -12.85 13.77 2.62
C LYS A 73 -11.57 13.94 3.44
N ALA A 74 -11.15 12.89 4.15
CA ALA A 74 -9.93 12.94 4.95
C ALA A 74 -8.70 13.19 4.08
N LEU A 75 -8.61 12.56 2.92
CA LEU A 75 -7.50 12.74 1.99
C LEU A 75 -7.51 14.13 1.35
N ASN A 76 -8.69 14.67 0.99
CA ASN A 76 -8.78 16.06 0.54
C ASN A 76 -8.25 17.04 1.58
N ASP A 77 -8.55 16.82 2.85
CA ASP A 77 -8.06 17.67 3.95
C ASP A 77 -6.54 17.58 4.08
N ILE A 78 -5.97 16.37 3.94
CA ILE A 78 -4.52 16.16 4.02
C ILE A 78 -3.79 16.78 2.82
N PHE A 79 -4.31 16.57 1.62
CA PHE A 79 -3.67 17.06 0.38
C PHE A 79 -4.04 18.51 0.02
N GLU A 80 -4.91 19.13 0.80
CA GLU A 80 -5.44 20.48 0.51
C GLU A 80 -6.09 20.55 -0.87
N THR A 81 -6.88 19.52 -1.21
CA THR A 81 -7.57 19.37 -2.49
C THR A 81 -9.09 19.35 -2.29
N THR A 82 -9.82 19.45 -3.41
CA THR A 82 -11.29 19.50 -3.41
C THR A 82 -11.91 18.52 -4.40
N TYR A 83 -11.31 17.34 -4.56
CA TYR A 83 -11.82 16.31 -5.46
C TYR A 83 -13.21 15.84 -5.03
N GLN A 84 -14.09 15.64 -5.99
CA GLN A 84 -15.50 15.33 -5.75
C GLN A 84 -15.82 13.83 -5.87
N THR A 85 -14.95 13.06 -6.50
CA THR A 85 -15.12 11.62 -6.67
C THR A 85 -13.90 10.84 -6.20
N ASP A 86 -14.11 9.58 -5.86
CA ASP A 86 -13.02 8.69 -5.48
C ASP A 86 -12.08 8.41 -6.66
N ASP A 87 -12.62 8.37 -7.87
CA ASP A 87 -11.82 8.19 -9.08
C ASP A 87 -10.84 9.35 -9.29
N GLU A 88 -11.30 10.59 -9.09
CA GLU A 88 -10.44 11.77 -9.18
C GLU A 88 -9.32 11.72 -8.12
N MET A 89 -9.68 11.38 -6.89
CA MET A 89 -8.72 11.26 -5.80
C MET A 89 -7.70 10.14 -6.10
N HIS A 90 -8.15 8.99 -6.53
CA HIS A 90 -7.28 7.87 -6.87
C HIS A 90 -6.32 8.24 -8.02
N LYS A 91 -6.82 8.90 -9.04
CA LYS A 91 -5.99 9.38 -10.15
C LYS A 91 -4.91 10.35 -9.68
N TYR A 92 -5.25 11.27 -8.79
CA TYR A 92 -4.30 12.20 -8.20
C TYR A 92 -3.21 11.45 -7.41
N MET A 93 -3.60 10.54 -6.53
CA MET A 93 -2.65 9.76 -5.72
C MET A 93 -1.74 8.90 -6.59
N HIS A 94 -2.28 8.27 -7.62
CA HIS A 94 -1.50 7.45 -8.55
C HIS A 94 -0.46 8.27 -9.33
N SER A 95 -0.81 9.50 -9.70
CA SER A 95 0.08 10.39 -10.47
C SER A 95 1.07 11.17 -9.60
N HIS A 96 0.83 11.28 -8.29
CA HIS A 96 1.62 12.10 -7.36
C HIS A 96 2.02 11.29 -6.12
N LYS A 97 2.51 10.08 -6.32
CA LYS A 97 2.81 9.13 -5.22
C LYS A 97 3.75 9.71 -4.17
N THR A 98 4.83 10.34 -4.59
CA THR A 98 5.82 10.92 -3.68
C THR A 98 5.26 12.10 -2.91
N ASP A 99 4.58 13.01 -3.59
CA ASP A 99 3.97 14.18 -2.94
C ASP A 99 2.89 13.76 -1.94
N CYS A 100 2.06 12.79 -2.31
CA CYS A 100 1.05 12.25 -1.40
C CYS A 100 1.67 11.59 -0.17
N ALA A 101 2.73 10.84 -0.34
CA ALA A 101 3.44 10.20 0.76
C ALA A 101 4.01 11.24 1.73
N ILE A 102 4.61 12.29 1.22
CA ILE A 102 5.15 13.39 2.03
C ILE A 102 4.02 14.12 2.77
N ASP A 103 2.93 14.45 2.09
CA ASP A 103 1.80 15.13 2.68
C ASP A 103 1.17 14.32 3.82
N ILE A 104 1.00 13.02 3.63
CA ILE A 104 0.50 12.12 4.66
C ILE A 104 1.45 12.09 5.86
N PHE A 105 2.74 11.97 5.60
CA PHE A 105 3.76 11.87 6.65
C PHE A 105 3.86 13.14 7.48
N GLU A 106 3.76 14.31 6.86
CA GLU A 106 3.87 15.62 7.52
C GLU A 106 2.55 16.11 8.12
N SER A 107 1.43 15.47 7.79
CA SER A 107 0.11 15.89 8.25
C SER A 107 -0.08 15.68 9.75
N SER A 108 -0.78 16.62 10.38
CA SER A 108 -1.31 16.46 11.75
C SER A 108 -2.54 15.54 11.80
N ILE A 109 -3.17 15.33 10.65
CA ILE A 109 -4.31 14.41 10.53
C ILE A 109 -3.77 12.99 10.41
N LYS A 110 -4.10 12.13 11.37
CA LYS A 110 -3.66 10.74 11.35
C LYS A 110 -4.58 9.90 10.48
N ILE A 111 -3.99 9.15 9.56
CA ILE A 111 -4.73 8.21 8.72
C ILE A 111 -4.67 6.78 9.28
N LYS A 112 -5.60 5.96 8.81
CA LYS A 112 -5.57 4.51 9.03
C LYS A 112 -4.77 3.87 7.91
N TYR A 113 -3.76 3.10 8.28
CA TYR A 113 -2.96 2.35 7.32
C TYR A 113 -3.56 0.96 7.09
N PRO A 114 -3.44 0.38 5.88
CA PRO A 114 -3.81 -1.01 5.66
C PRO A 114 -3.11 -1.97 6.62
N GLU A 115 -3.75 -3.07 6.94
CA GLU A 115 -3.27 -4.02 7.94
C GLU A 115 -1.85 -4.54 7.66
N TYR A 116 -1.53 -4.85 6.40
CA TYR A 116 -0.22 -5.38 6.04
C TYR A 116 0.92 -4.38 6.30
N ILE A 117 0.64 -3.08 6.17
CA ILE A 117 1.57 -2.01 6.55
C ILE A 117 1.75 -1.97 8.06
N MET A 118 0.64 -2.05 8.82
CA MET A 118 0.70 -2.03 10.28
C MET A 118 1.46 -3.23 10.84
N ARG A 119 1.31 -4.41 10.25
CA ARG A 119 2.08 -5.60 10.63
C ARG A 119 3.58 -5.40 10.43
N ALA A 120 3.98 -4.76 9.33
CA ALA A 120 5.37 -4.46 9.06
C ALA A 120 5.96 -3.50 10.09
N ILE A 121 5.23 -2.44 10.44
CA ILE A 121 5.67 -1.43 11.41
C ILE A 121 5.81 -2.04 12.81
N LYS A 122 4.86 -2.88 13.22
CA LYS A 122 4.86 -3.52 14.53
C LYS A 122 5.84 -4.69 14.64
N ASN A 123 6.42 -5.10 13.54
CA ASN A 123 7.33 -6.24 13.46
C ASN A 123 6.70 -7.55 13.98
N GLU A 124 5.43 -7.74 13.69
CA GLU A 124 4.66 -8.94 14.06
C GLU A 124 4.58 -9.97 12.93
#